data_c1ee58bc1f8a8c0a17a39dee1230946f
#
_entry.id   c1ee58bc1f8a8c0a17a39dee1230946f
#
_cell.length_a   1.000
_cell.length_b   1.000
_cell.length_c   1.000
_cell.angle_alpha   90.00
_cell.angle_beta   90.00
_cell.angle_gamma   90.00
#
_symmetry.space_group_name_H-M   'P 1'
#
loop_
_entity.id
_entity.type
_entity.pdbx_description
1 polymer ?
#
loop_
_entity_poly.entity_id
_entity_poly.type
_entity_poly.pdbx_seq_one_letter_code
_entity_poly.pdbx_strand_id
1 'polypeptide(L)'
;MYIADLHIHSKYSRATSKELEPEPLDAWARRKGIGLVGTGDFTHPTWRAELRDKLAEAEEGLYTLKGAGPDAPRFVITGEISSIYKKNGKVRKVHSLILLPHLEAAETLSRRLEAIGNLHSDGRPILGLDCRDLLEITLESCPDAVFIPAHIWTPHFSLFGAFSGFDTIGECFGDLTGHIHALETGLSSDPTMICRCSALDGYTPVSYTHLRAHETLANL
;
A
#
# COMPACT_ATOMS: atom_id res chain seq x y z
N MET A 1 11.73 8.01 17.88
CA MET A 1 11.84 7.56 16.48
C MET A 1 10.93 6.36 16.35
N TYR A 2 9.99 6.39 15.39
CA TYR A 2 9.10 5.27 15.10
C TYR A 2 9.61 4.54 13.86
N ILE A 3 9.62 3.21 13.91
CA ILE A 3 9.84 2.38 12.72
C ILE A 3 8.45 1.95 12.25
N ALA A 4 8.16 2.17 10.98
CA ALA A 4 6.90 1.79 10.35
C ALA A 4 7.15 0.80 9.23
N ASP A 5 6.26 -0.19 9.10
CA ASP A 5 6.15 -1.06 7.92
C ASP A 5 4.73 -0.93 7.36
N LEU A 6 4.60 -0.16 6.28
CA LEU A 6 3.31 0.26 5.75
C LEU A 6 2.84 -0.60 4.56
N HIS A 7 3.77 -1.32 3.91
CA HIS A 7 3.49 -2.10 2.72
C HIS A 7 3.59 -3.58 3.01
N ILE A 8 2.53 -4.13 3.54
CA ILE A 8 2.39 -5.55 3.81
C ILE A 8 1.17 -6.12 3.08
N HIS A 9 1.04 -7.43 3.10
CA HIS A 9 -0.11 -8.15 2.59
C HIS A 9 -0.73 -9.04 3.66
N SER A 10 -1.99 -9.42 3.47
CA SER A 10 -2.70 -10.36 4.30
C SER A 10 -2.62 -11.79 3.72
N LYS A 11 -3.19 -12.73 4.46
CA LYS A 11 -3.38 -14.12 4.01
C LYS A 11 -4.24 -14.26 2.73
N TYR A 12 -4.91 -13.20 2.30
CA TYR A 12 -5.76 -13.17 1.11
C TYR A 12 -5.02 -12.77 -0.16
N SER A 13 -3.79 -12.28 -0.05
CA SER A 13 -2.94 -12.02 -1.21
C SER A 13 -2.26 -13.30 -1.70
N ARG A 14 -2.04 -13.38 -3.02
CA ARG A 14 -1.30 -14.48 -3.63
C ARG A 14 0.15 -14.49 -3.18
N ALA A 15 0.70 -15.69 -3.03
CA ALA A 15 2.09 -15.91 -2.63
C ALA A 15 2.45 -15.33 -1.25
N THR A 16 1.47 -15.27 -0.34
CA THR A 16 1.66 -14.86 1.05
C THR A 16 1.42 -16.03 2.01
N SER A 17 1.88 -15.90 3.26
CA SER A 17 1.60 -16.88 4.31
C SER A 17 0.12 -16.80 4.71
N LYS A 18 -0.47 -17.96 4.99
CA LYS A 18 -1.83 -18.05 5.56
C LYS A 18 -1.90 -17.56 7.01
N GLU A 19 -0.75 -17.36 7.65
CA GLU A 19 -0.62 -16.83 9.02
C GLU A 19 -0.53 -15.30 9.07
N LEU A 20 -0.66 -14.60 7.93
CA LEU A 20 -0.67 -13.14 7.90
C LEU A 20 -2.04 -12.60 8.34
N GLU A 21 -2.22 -12.65 9.65
CA GLU A 21 -3.37 -12.15 10.40
C GLU A 21 -2.94 -11.04 11.38
N PRO A 22 -3.86 -10.23 11.90
CA PRO A 22 -3.50 -9.10 12.77
C PRO A 22 -2.72 -9.51 14.03
N GLU A 23 -3.04 -10.66 14.64
CA GLU A 23 -2.36 -11.12 15.86
C GLU A 23 -0.89 -11.54 15.62
N PRO A 24 -0.56 -12.38 14.62
CA PRO A 24 0.82 -12.62 14.23
C PRO A 24 1.57 -11.34 13.82
N LEU A 25 0.93 -10.43 13.10
CA LEU A 25 1.54 -9.15 12.72
C LEU A 25 1.91 -8.30 13.95
N ASP A 26 1.03 -8.18 14.94
CA ASP A 26 1.31 -7.51 16.22
C ASP A 26 2.49 -8.17 16.94
N ALA A 27 2.47 -9.49 17.06
CA ALA A 27 3.53 -10.24 17.74
C ALA A 27 4.91 -10.04 17.11
N TRP A 28 4.97 -10.03 15.78
CA TRP A 28 6.20 -9.81 15.05
C TRP A 28 6.63 -8.35 15.05
N ALA A 29 5.72 -7.41 14.97
CA ALA A 29 6.02 -5.99 15.09
C ALA A 29 6.72 -5.71 16.44
N ARG A 30 6.20 -6.26 17.53
CA ARG A 30 6.84 -6.18 18.86
C ARG A 30 8.25 -6.74 18.86
N ARG A 31 8.46 -7.94 18.30
CA ARG A 31 9.77 -8.59 18.24
C ARG A 31 10.79 -7.78 17.42
N LYS A 32 10.35 -7.08 16.39
CA LYS A 32 11.20 -6.28 15.49
C LYS A 32 11.34 -4.82 15.91
N GLY A 33 10.62 -4.37 16.93
CA GLY A 33 10.60 -2.98 17.35
C GLY A 33 9.87 -2.06 16.36
N ILE A 34 8.93 -2.59 15.58
CA ILE A 34 8.09 -1.83 14.65
C ILE A 34 6.92 -1.25 15.45
N GLY A 35 6.78 0.07 15.45
CA GLY A 35 5.72 0.76 16.17
C GLY A 35 4.44 0.96 15.36
N LEU A 36 4.53 0.95 14.02
CA LEU A 36 3.40 1.18 13.12
C LEU A 36 3.42 0.16 11.98
N VAL A 37 2.30 -0.53 11.78
CA VAL A 37 2.14 -1.60 10.78
C VAL A 37 0.95 -1.27 9.87
N GLY A 38 1.13 -1.37 8.56
CA GLY A 38 0.02 -1.38 7.63
C GLY A 38 -0.83 -2.63 7.81
N THR A 39 -2.12 -2.55 7.56
CA THR A 39 -2.98 -3.75 7.58
C THR A 39 -2.83 -4.59 6.32
N GLY A 40 -2.43 -3.97 5.22
CA GLY A 40 -2.50 -4.58 3.89
C GLY A 40 -3.94 -4.81 3.43
N ASP A 41 -4.09 -5.00 2.14
CA ASP A 41 -5.23 -5.62 1.46
C ASP A 41 -6.64 -5.11 1.85
N PHE A 42 -6.78 -3.83 2.23
CA PHE A 42 -8.06 -3.28 2.68
C PHE A 42 -9.19 -3.45 1.66
N THR A 43 -8.88 -3.65 0.39
CA THR A 43 -9.88 -3.85 -0.67
C THR A 43 -10.61 -5.20 -0.55
N HIS A 44 -9.99 -6.22 0.05
CA HIS A 44 -10.58 -7.55 0.16
C HIS A 44 -11.70 -7.57 1.22
N PRO A 45 -12.96 -7.92 0.87
CA PRO A 45 -14.10 -7.75 1.75
C PRO A 45 -14.01 -8.59 3.03
N THR A 46 -13.55 -9.84 2.93
CA THR A 46 -13.40 -10.71 4.10
C THR A 46 -12.30 -10.18 5.03
N TRP A 47 -11.20 -9.66 4.47
CA TRP A 47 -10.15 -9.06 5.29
C TRP A 47 -10.64 -7.82 6.05
N ARG A 48 -11.38 -6.92 5.39
CA ARG A 48 -12.00 -5.77 6.09
C ARG A 48 -12.92 -6.19 7.22
N ALA A 49 -13.69 -7.26 7.04
CA ALA A 49 -14.55 -7.79 8.09
C ALA A 49 -13.73 -8.30 9.29
N GLU A 50 -12.64 -9.03 9.03
CA GLU A 50 -11.71 -9.49 10.08
C GLU A 50 -11.03 -8.32 10.80
N LEU A 51 -10.57 -7.30 10.06
CA LEU A 51 -9.99 -6.10 10.67
C LEU A 51 -10.99 -5.40 11.60
N ARG A 52 -12.24 -5.25 11.17
CA ARG A 52 -13.30 -4.65 12.00
C ARG A 52 -13.61 -5.48 13.25
N ASP A 53 -13.53 -6.79 13.15
CA ASP A 53 -13.73 -7.68 14.29
C ASP A 53 -12.56 -7.64 15.28
N LYS A 54 -11.32 -7.62 14.79
CA LYS A 54 -10.10 -7.78 15.60
C LYS A 54 -9.48 -6.47 16.08
N LEU A 55 -9.66 -5.38 15.37
CA LEU A 55 -9.05 -4.08 15.69
C LEU A 55 -10.03 -3.14 16.40
N ALA A 56 -9.48 -2.28 17.24
CA ALA A 56 -10.16 -1.12 17.84
C ALA A 56 -9.34 0.14 17.54
N GLU A 57 -10.02 1.26 17.35
CA GLU A 57 -9.36 2.56 17.23
C GLU A 57 -8.64 2.89 18.55
N ALA A 58 -7.38 3.28 18.45
CA ALA A 58 -6.54 3.65 19.58
C ALA A 58 -6.31 5.16 19.62
N GLU A 59 -5.97 5.74 18.50
CA GLU A 59 -5.87 7.18 18.24
C GLU A 59 -6.49 7.46 16.86
N GLU A 60 -6.76 8.72 16.55
CA GLU A 60 -7.30 9.13 15.26
C GLU A 60 -6.45 8.56 14.10
N GLY A 61 -7.07 7.76 13.24
CA GLY A 61 -6.41 7.10 12.10
C GLY A 61 -5.55 5.89 12.44
N LEU A 62 -5.43 5.51 13.72
CA LEU A 62 -4.60 4.40 14.16
C LEU A 62 -5.40 3.40 14.98
N TYR A 63 -5.11 2.13 14.75
CA TYR A 63 -5.79 1.00 15.36
C TYR A 63 -4.84 0.16 16.21
N THR A 64 -5.39 -0.66 17.09
CA THR A 64 -4.67 -1.69 17.82
C THR A 64 -5.51 -2.95 17.92
N LEU A 65 -4.92 -4.08 18.25
CA LEU A 65 -5.70 -5.28 18.58
C LEU A 65 -6.64 -5.01 19.78
N LYS A 66 -7.87 -5.48 19.71
CA LYS A 66 -8.81 -5.43 20.84
C LYS A 66 -8.20 -6.10 22.06
N GLY A 67 -8.18 -5.40 23.18
CA GLY A 67 -7.60 -5.89 24.43
C GLY A 67 -6.08 -5.78 24.53
N ALA A 68 -5.40 -5.18 23.56
CA ALA A 68 -3.97 -4.92 23.64
C ALA A 68 -3.65 -3.82 24.67
N GLY A 69 -2.44 -3.89 25.25
CA GLY A 69 -1.96 -2.88 26.19
C GLY A 69 -1.53 -1.57 25.51
N PRO A 70 -1.22 -0.54 26.27
CA PRO A 70 -0.90 0.80 25.76
C PRO A 70 0.35 0.83 24.86
N ASP A 71 1.31 -0.06 25.10
CA ASP A 71 2.55 -0.16 24.34
C ASP A 71 2.45 -1.06 23.10
N ALA A 72 1.22 -1.40 22.68
CA ALA A 72 0.99 -2.21 21.50
C ALA A 72 1.38 -1.45 20.22
N PRO A 73 1.89 -2.15 19.19
CA PRO A 73 2.03 -1.58 17.86
C PRO A 73 0.69 -1.01 17.37
N ARG A 74 0.78 0.02 16.56
CA ARG A 74 -0.39 0.59 15.90
C ARG A 74 -0.52 0.02 14.51
N PHE A 75 -1.75 -0.11 14.06
CA PHE A 75 -2.10 -0.44 12.68
C PHE A 75 -2.67 0.78 11.99
N VAL A 76 -2.32 0.95 10.71
CA VAL A 76 -2.95 1.89 9.78
C VAL A 76 -3.56 1.11 8.64
N ILE A 77 -4.73 1.52 8.16
CA ILE A 77 -5.42 0.83 7.06
C ILE A 77 -4.66 1.08 5.76
N THR A 78 -4.12 0.01 5.17
CA THR A 78 -3.35 0.09 3.93
C THR A 78 -3.78 -0.97 2.92
N GLY A 79 -3.40 -0.78 1.67
CA GLY A 79 -3.53 -1.80 0.64
C GLY A 79 -2.84 -1.40 -0.65
N GLU A 80 -2.32 -2.38 -1.35
CA GLU A 80 -1.70 -2.22 -2.67
C GLU A 80 -2.71 -2.53 -3.77
N ILE A 81 -2.76 -1.68 -4.79
CA ILE A 81 -3.58 -1.87 -5.99
C ILE A 81 -2.67 -1.94 -7.21
N SER A 82 -2.90 -2.94 -8.05
CA SER A 82 -2.20 -3.13 -9.32
C SER A 82 -3.02 -2.53 -10.46
N SER A 83 -2.54 -1.46 -11.07
CA SER A 83 -3.12 -0.85 -12.27
C SER A 83 -2.49 -1.42 -13.53
N ILE A 84 -3.32 -1.95 -14.46
CA ILE A 84 -2.87 -2.42 -15.79
C ILE A 84 -3.76 -1.79 -16.85
N TYR A 85 -3.22 -0.87 -17.63
CA TYR A 85 -3.99 -0.10 -18.60
C TYR A 85 -3.15 0.33 -19.81
N LYS A 86 -3.78 0.93 -20.82
CA LYS A 86 -3.08 1.51 -21.98
C LYS A 86 -3.05 3.02 -21.84
N LYS A 87 -1.86 3.63 -21.98
CA LYS A 87 -1.66 5.08 -22.04
C LYS A 87 -0.51 5.40 -22.99
N ASN A 88 -0.71 6.39 -23.87
CA ASN A 88 0.27 6.82 -24.86
C ASN A 88 0.79 5.67 -25.75
N GLY A 89 -0.11 4.77 -26.19
CA GLY A 89 0.21 3.64 -27.05
C GLY A 89 0.97 2.48 -26.39
N LYS A 90 1.25 2.56 -25.08
CA LYS A 90 1.98 1.53 -24.31
C LYS A 90 1.08 0.91 -23.25
N VAL A 91 1.31 -0.36 -22.92
CA VAL A 91 0.73 -0.99 -21.73
C VAL A 91 1.50 -0.49 -20.50
N ARG A 92 0.80 0.07 -19.55
CA ARG A 92 1.33 0.55 -18.27
C ARG A 92 0.94 -0.43 -17.17
N LYS A 93 1.88 -0.68 -16.26
CA LYS A 93 1.67 -1.55 -15.09
C LYS A 93 2.34 -0.87 -13.91
N VAL A 94 1.53 -0.44 -12.94
CA VAL A 94 2.01 0.29 -11.76
C VAL A 94 1.31 -0.25 -10.53
N HIS A 95 2.04 -0.40 -9.46
CA HIS A 95 1.50 -0.64 -8.13
C HIS A 95 1.40 0.67 -7.35
N SER A 96 0.31 0.81 -6.63
CA SER A 96 0.04 1.97 -5.78
C SER A 96 -0.35 1.50 -4.39
N LEU A 97 0.34 1.98 -3.38
CA LEU A 97 0.00 1.80 -1.98
C LEU A 97 -0.91 2.95 -1.54
N ILE A 98 -2.02 2.61 -0.91
CA ILE A 98 -2.99 3.59 -0.40
C ILE A 98 -3.11 3.39 1.11
N LEU A 99 -2.99 4.49 1.86
CA LEU A 99 -3.24 4.53 3.29
C LEU A 99 -4.52 5.30 3.56
N LEU A 100 -5.33 4.80 4.46
CA LEU A 100 -6.63 5.38 4.79
C LEU A 100 -6.74 5.59 6.31
N PRO A 101 -7.37 6.69 6.77
CA PRO A 101 -7.46 6.98 8.19
C PRO A 101 -8.41 6.05 8.95
N HIS A 102 -9.42 5.46 8.27
CA HIS A 102 -10.39 4.61 8.94
C HIS A 102 -11.04 3.57 8.01
N LEU A 103 -11.63 2.54 8.62
CA LEU A 103 -12.24 1.41 7.90
C LEU A 103 -13.44 1.82 7.03
N GLU A 104 -14.14 2.90 7.39
CA GLU A 104 -15.27 3.45 6.61
C GLU A 104 -14.78 4.05 5.28
N ALA A 105 -13.61 4.70 5.27
CA ALA A 105 -12.96 5.17 4.05
C ALA A 105 -12.58 3.98 3.16
N ALA A 106 -12.04 2.91 3.76
CA ALA A 106 -11.71 1.68 3.04
C ALA A 106 -12.96 1.02 2.43
N GLU A 107 -14.08 1.00 3.14
CA GLU A 107 -15.36 0.51 2.64
C GLU A 107 -15.85 1.35 1.45
N THR A 108 -15.81 2.67 1.60
CA THR A 108 -16.28 3.62 0.57
C THR A 108 -15.46 3.50 -0.71
N LEU A 109 -14.13 3.51 -0.60
CA LEU A 109 -13.24 3.34 -1.74
C LEU A 109 -13.42 1.97 -2.38
N SER A 110 -13.46 0.90 -1.58
CA SER A 110 -13.62 -0.46 -2.10
C SER A 110 -14.91 -0.64 -2.88
N ARG A 111 -16.03 -0.07 -2.43
CA ARG A 111 -17.31 -0.14 -3.14
C ARG A 111 -17.24 0.50 -4.53
N ARG A 112 -16.50 1.60 -4.67
CA ARG A 112 -16.27 2.25 -5.97
C ARG A 112 -15.38 1.40 -6.88
N LEU A 113 -14.33 0.80 -6.32
CA LEU A 113 -13.40 -0.03 -7.08
C LEU A 113 -14.03 -1.37 -7.49
N GLU A 114 -14.92 -1.93 -6.68
CA GLU A 114 -15.66 -3.17 -6.99
C GLU A 114 -16.56 -3.03 -8.23
N ALA A 115 -17.05 -1.82 -8.50
CA ALA A 115 -17.77 -1.52 -9.75
C ALA A 115 -16.87 -1.57 -11.00
N ILE A 116 -15.55 -1.51 -10.83
CA ILE A 116 -14.54 -1.49 -11.90
C ILE A 116 -13.90 -2.87 -12.08
N GLY A 117 -13.71 -3.62 -11.00
CA GLY A 117 -13.05 -4.92 -11.06
C GLY A 117 -13.26 -5.80 -9.84
N ASN A 118 -12.71 -7.01 -9.90
CA ASN A 118 -12.89 -8.02 -8.87
C ASN A 118 -11.93 -7.78 -7.69
N LEU A 119 -12.49 -7.57 -6.50
CA LEU A 119 -11.74 -7.39 -5.25
C LEU A 119 -11.72 -8.64 -4.36
N HIS A 120 -12.37 -9.73 -4.77
CA HIS A 120 -12.56 -10.93 -3.94
C HIS A 120 -11.51 -12.02 -4.19
N SER A 121 -10.76 -11.93 -5.29
CA SER A 121 -9.88 -13.03 -5.73
C SER A 121 -8.45 -12.90 -5.24
N ASP A 122 -8.05 -11.72 -4.78
CA ASP A 122 -6.69 -11.41 -4.34
C ASP A 122 -6.75 -10.18 -3.42
N GLY A 123 -5.98 -10.20 -2.32
CA GLY A 123 -5.83 -9.04 -1.44
C GLY A 123 -5.27 -7.81 -2.16
N ARG A 124 -4.42 -8.06 -3.18
CA ARG A 124 -3.90 -7.06 -4.10
C ARG A 124 -4.62 -7.16 -5.45
N PRO A 125 -5.74 -6.45 -5.65
CA PRO A 125 -6.52 -6.56 -6.87
C PRO A 125 -5.78 -5.98 -8.08
N ILE A 126 -6.01 -6.58 -9.24
CA ILE A 126 -5.57 -6.06 -10.53
C ILE A 126 -6.76 -5.37 -11.19
N LEU A 127 -6.63 -4.07 -11.43
CA LEU A 127 -7.68 -3.25 -12.04
C LEU A 127 -7.22 -2.71 -13.40
N GLY A 128 -8.14 -2.74 -14.36
CA GLY A 128 -7.97 -2.11 -15.67
C GLY A 128 -8.19 -0.59 -15.60
N LEU A 129 -7.55 0.08 -14.63
CA LEU A 129 -7.80 1.47 -14.28
C LEU A 129 -6.50 2.29 -14.40
N ASP A 130 -6.58 3.48 -14.99
CA ASP A 130 -5.45 4.43 -15.03
C ASP A 130 -5.08 4.88 -13.61
N CYS A 131 -3.78 5.02 -13.33
CA CYS A 131 -3.29 5.44 -12.01
C CYS A 131 -3.81 6.83 -11.62
N ARG A 132 -3.97 7.76 -12.59
CA ARG A 132 -4.57 9.06 -12.34
C ARG A 132 -6.02 8.93 -11.88
N ASP A 133 -6.79 8.09 -12.56
CA ASP A 133 -8.20 7.87 -12.22
C ASP A 133 -8.33 7.12 -10.88
N LEU A 134 -7.42 6.20 -10.58
CA LEU A 134 -7.36 5.55 -9.26
C LEU A 134 -7.08 6.58 -8.16
N LEU A 135 -6.15 7.51 -8.38
CA LEU A 135 -5.86 8.59 -7.44
C LEU A 135 -7.08 9.51 -7.26
N GLU A 136 -7.74 9.91 -8.35
CA GLU A 136 -8.95 10.72 -8.32
C GLU A 136 -10.07 10.06 -7.50
N ILE A 137 -10.38 8.79 -7.78
CA ILE A 137 -11.37 8.00 -7.04
C ILE A 137 -11.00 7.91 -5.56
N THR A 138 -9.71 7.75 -5.26
CA THR A 138 -9.22 7.67 -3.89
C THR A 138 -9.47 8.98 -3.13
N LEU A 139 -9.07 10.11 -3.70
CA LEU A 139 -9.23 11.43 -3.09
C LEU A 139 -10.69 11.83 -2.94
N GLU A 140 -11.54 11.51 -3.93
CA GLU A 140 -13.00 11.73 -3.84
C GLU A 140 -13.66 10.86 -2.77
N SER A 141 -13.12 9.66 -2.52
CA SER A 141 -13.64 8.75 -1.48
C SER A 141 -13.16 9.12 -0.09
N CYS A 142 -11.93 9.63 0.00
CA CYS A 142 -11.29 10.06 1.24
C CYS A 142 -10.23 11.12 0.92
N PRO A 143 -10.51 12.42 1.13
CA PRO A 143 -9.53 13.49 0.88
C PRO A 143 -8.25 13.38 1.71
N ASP A 144 -8.31 12.73 2.87
CA ASP A 144 -7.18 12.53 3.77
C ASP A 144 -6.39 11.24 3.46
N ALA A 145 -6.70 10.56 2.36
CA ALA A 145 -5.96 9.39 1.92
C ALA A 145 -4.53 9.77 1.50
N VAL A 146 -3.57 8.91 1.84
CA VAL A 146 -2.19 9.04 1.37
C VAL A 146 -1.98 8.02 0.25
N PHE A 147 -1.57 8.52 -0.92
CA PHE A 147 -1.33 7.71 -2.10
C PHE A 147 0.17 7.69 -2.42
N ILE A 148 0.77 6.51 -2.47
CA ILE A 148 2.20 6.30 -2.63
C ILE A 148 2.44 5.35 -3.81
N PRO A 149 3.07 5.80 -4.91
CA PRO A 149 3.57 4.89 -5.93
C PRO A 149 4.55 3.88 -5.31
N ALA A 150 4.27 2.58 -5.49
CA ALA A 150 5.01 1.52 -4.83
C ALA A 150 6.32 1.19 -5.57
N HIS A 151 7.39 0.88 -4.81
CA HIS A 151 8.71 0.39 -5.29
C HIS A 151 9.08 0.91 -6.69
N ILE A 152 9.19 2.24 -6.82
CA ILE A 152 9.14 3.03 -8.07
C ILE A 152 10.11 2.65 -9.19
N TRP A 153 11.17 1.89 -8.92
CA TRP A 153 12.17 1.45 -9.92
C TRP A 153 12.25 -0.07 -10.11
N THR A 154 11.32 -0.85 -9.57
CA THR A 154 11.29 -2.26 -9.93
C THR A 154 11.04 -2.41 -11.44
N PRO A 155 11.64 -3.39 -12.13
CA PRO A 155 11.53 -3.51 -13.59
C PRO A 155 10.09 -3.60 -14.10
N HIS A 156 9.21 -4.21 -13.30
CA HIS A 156 7.79 -4.40 -13.60
C HIS A 156 6.92 -3.78 -12.51
N PHE A 157 5.71 -3.39 -12.87
CA PHE A 157 4.68 -2.89 -11.95
C PHE A 157 5.13 -1.71 -11.09
N SER A 158 5.85 -0.77 -11.68
CA SER A 158 6.33 0.40 -10.95
C SER A 158 6.27 1.67 -11.80
N LEU A 159 6.29 2.82 -11.12
CA LEU A 159 6.15 4.13 -11.76
C LEU A 159 7.22 4.39 -12.83
N PHE A 160 8.48 4.07 -12.53
CA PHE A 160 9.63 4.25 -13.42
C PHE A 160 10.21 2.93 -13.94
N GLY A 161 9.42 1.86 -13.89
CA GLY A 161 9.86 0.54 -14.33
C GLY A 161 10.20 0.49 -15.82
N ALA A 162 11.34 -0.13 -16.14
CA ALA A 162 11.89 -0.15 -17.49
C ALA A 162 10.94 -0.75 -18.55
N PHE A 163 10.07 -1.68 -18.16
CA PHE A 163 9.21 -2.38 -19.13
C PHE A 163 7.83 -1.74 -19.30
N SER A 164 7.29 -1.08 -18.28
CA SER A 164 5.91 -0.61 -18.29
C SER A 164 5.67 0.68 -17.52
N GLY A 165 6.73 1.33 -17.06
CA GLY A 165 6.67 2.58 -16.32
C GLY A 165 6.59 3.82 -17.23
N PHE A 166 6.77 4.96 -16.60
CA PHE A 166 6.76 6.30 -17.19
C PHE A 166 8.14 6.94 -17.04
N ASP A 167 8.37 8.01 -17.78
CA ASP A 167 9.61 8.79 -17.65
C ASP A 167 9.48 9.88 -16.58
N THR A 168 8.27 10.34 -16.29
CA THR A 168 7.99 11.35 -15.25
C THR A 168 6.73 11.02 -14.45
N ILE A 169 6.63 11.57 -13.24
CA ILE A 169 5.40 11.47 -12.40
C ILE A 169 4.22 12.13 -13.10
N GLY A 170 4.45 13.28 -13.74
CA GLY A 170 3.42 14.02 -14.48
C GLY A 170 2.82 13.25 -15.65
N GLU A 171 3.59 12.40 -16.34
CA GLU A 171 3.04 11.51 -17.37
C GLU A 171 2.05 10.49 -16.81
N CYS A 172 2.26 10.04 -15.58
CA CYS A 172 1.38 9.08 -14.92
C CYS A 172 0.12 9.78 -14.37
N PHE A 173 0.31 10.82 -13.55
CA PHE A 173 -0.76 11.40 -12.72
C PHE A 173 -1.34 12.71 -13.26
N GLY A 174 -0.72 13.32 -14.28
CA GLY A 174 -1.22 14.55 -14.93
C GLY A 174 -1.40 15.70 -13.95
N ASP A 175 -2.58 16.28 -13.96
CA ASP A 175 -3.01 17.39 -13.10
C ASP A 175 -3.06 17.03 -11.60
N LEU A 176 -3.15 15.74 -11.26
CA LEU A 176 -3.16 15.26 -9.87
C LEU A 176 -1.76 15.00 -9.29
N THR A 177 -0.69 15.28 -10.03
CA THR A 177 0.70 15.10 -9.58
C THR A 177 0.97 15.78 -8.22
N GLY A 178 0.35 16.93 -7.96
CA GLY A 178 0.50 17.67 -6.71
C GLY A 178 -0.03 16.94 -5.47
N HIS A 179 -0.79 15.86 -5.62
CA HIS A 179 -1.30 15.02 -4.53
C HIS A 179 -0.38 13.82 -4.21
N ILE A 180 0.69 13.64 -4.97
CA ILE A 180 1.73 12.65 -4.65
C ILE A 180 2.79 13.32 -3.78
N HIS A 181 2.92 12.89 -2.54
CA HIS A 181 3.86 13.47 -1.57
C HIS A 181 5.00 12.53 -1.19
N ALA A 182 4.84 11.24 -1.43
CA ALA A 182 5.82 10.22 -1.09
C ALA A 182 5.98 9.20 -2.22
N LEU A 183 7.15 8.60 -2.28
CA LEU A 183 7.53 7.58 -3.27
C LEU A 183 8.19 6.43 -2.53
N GLU A 184 7.73 5.19 -2.79
CA GLU A 184 8.31 4.03 -2.15
C GLU A 184 9.56 3.55 -2.90
N THR A 185 10.61 3.32 -2.13
CA THR A 185 11.87 2.69 -2.56
C THR A 185 12.03 1.34 -1.86
N GLY A 186 13.09 0.63 -2.16
CA GLY A 186 13.34 -0.69 -1.60
C GLY A 186 13.25 -1.80 -2.67
N LEU A 187 13.45 -3.06 -2.30
CA LEU A 187 13.64 -4.17 -3.24
C LEU A 187 14.77 -3.84 -4.25
N SER A 188 14.47 -3.86 -5.55
CA SER A 188 15.39 -3.38 -6.60
C SER A 188 15.33 -1.86 -6.82
N SER A 189 14.52 -1.12 -6.04
CA SER A 189 14.44 0.33 -6.04
C SER A 189 15.41 0.89 -4.99
N ASP A 190 16.67 1.13 -5.38
CA ASP A 190 17.69 1.64 -4.48
C ASP A 190 17.32 3.03 -3.94
N PRO A 191 17.20 3.22 -2.60
CA PRO A 191 16.89 4.51 -2.00
C PRO A 191 17.86 5.63 -2.41
N THR A 192 19.11 5.30 -2.67
CA THR A 192 20.14 6.30 -3.09
C THR A 192 19.87 6.87 -4.48
N MET A 193 19.04 6.22 -5.31
CA MET A 193 18.66 6.73 -6.62
C MET A 193 17.81 8.00 -6.53
N ILE A 194 17.01 8.17 -5.46
CA ILE A 194 16.25 9.42 -5.23
C ILE A 194 17.22 10.60 -5.13
N CYS A 195 18.29 10.47 -4.33
CA CYS A 195 19.28 11.53 -4.14
C CYS A 195 20.04 11.91 -5.41
N ARG A 196 19.98 11.11 -6.47
CA ARG A 196 20.62 11.36 -7.77
C ARG A 196 19.67 11.96 -8.80
N CYS A 197 18.39 12.07 -8.47
CA CYS A 197 17.37 12.54 -9.39
C CYS A 197 16.71 13.80 -8.82
N SER A 198 17.20 14.98 -9.22
CA SER A 198 16.70 16.27 -8.72
C SER A 198 15.20 16.48 -8.99
N ALA A 199 14.62 15.80 -9.98
CA ALA A 199 13.18 15.82 -10.24
C ALA A 199 12.35 15.20 -9.10
N LEU A 200 13.00 14.49 -8.17
CA LEU A 200 12.37 13.81 -7.03
C LEU A 200 12.68 14.48 -5.68
N ASP A 201 13.42 15.58 -5.64
CA ASP A 201 13.84 16.26 -4.39
C ASP A 201 12.63 16.73 -3.54
N GLY A 202 11.47 16.95 -4.15
CA GLY A 202 10.25 17.38 -3.45
C GLY A 202 9.44 16.25 -2.81
N TYR A 203 9.83 14.99 -2.99
CA TYR A 203 9.07 13.83 -2.53
C TYR A 203 9.71 13.16 -1.31
N THR A 204 8.89 12.72 -0.37
CA THR A 204 9.35 11.95 0.78
C THR A 204 9.67 10.51 0.36
N PRO A 205 10.91 10.03 0.52
CA PRO A 205 11.23 8.63 0.27
C PRO A 205 10.68 7.76 1.42
N VAL A 206 9.93 6.75 1.07
CA VAL A 206 9.47 5.69 1.98
C VAL A 206 10.21 4.43 1.60
N SER A 207 10.95 3.84 2.54
CA SER A 207 11.67 2.60 2.26
C SER A 207 10.77 1.40 2.51
N TYR A 208 10.73 0.49 1.55
CA TYR A 208 10.08 -0.79 1.71
C TYR A 208 10.91 -1.68 2.65
N THR A 209 10.52 -1.76 3.90
CA THR A 209 11.16 -2.63 4.90
C THR A 209 10.26 -3.80 5.23
N HIS A 210 10.73 -4.99 4.98
CA HIS A 210 9.99 -6.22 5.01
C HIS A 210 9.60 -6.72 6.41
N LEU A 211 8.33 -6.72 6.76
CA LEU A 211 7.74 -7.82 7.50
C LEU A 211 7.61 -9.10 6.63
N ARG A 212 7.78 -8.98 5.33
CA ARG A 212 7.85 -10.08 4.35
C ARG A 212 8.87 -11.18 4.68
N ALA A 213 9.84 -10.92 5.55
CA ALA A 213 10.75 -11.93 6.07
C ALA A 213 10.03 -13.06 6.82
N HIS A 214 8.72 -12.96 7.04
CA HIS A 214 7.89 -14.03 7.63
C HIS A 214 7.16 -14.86 6.60
N GLU A 215 7.11 -14.42 5.36
CA GLU A 215 6.48 -15.18 4.29
C GLU A 215 7.24 -16.46 3.97
N THR A 216 8.47 -16.60 4.46
CA THR A 216 9.31 -17.74 4.16
C THR A 216 10.14 -18.18 5.35
N LEU A 217 9.55 -19.01 6.21
CA LEU A 217 10.35 -20.03 6.92
C LEU A 217 11.15 -20.91 5.94
N ALA A 218 10.88 -20.83 4.64
CA ALA A 218 11.58 -21.56 3.58
C ALA A 218 12.79 -20.80 3.01
N ASN A 219 13.04 -19.56 3.41
CA ASN A 219 14.16 -18.73 2.95
C ASN A 219 15.13 -18.35 4.09
N LEU A 220 15.11 -19.09 5.19
CA LEU A 220 16.17 -19.10 6.22
C LEU A 220 17.12 -20.23 5.97
#